data_13c77750a829b6b2dd07679b5a53512c
#
_entry.id   13c77750a829b6b2dd07679b5a53512c
#
_cell.length_a   1.000
_cell.length_b   1.000
_cell.length_c   1.000
_cell.angle_alpha   90.00
_cell.angle_beta   90.00
_cell.angle_gamma   90.00
#
_symmetry.space_group_name_H-M   'P 1'
#
loop_
_entity.id
_entity.type
_entity.pdbx_description
1 polymer ?
#
loop_
_entity_poly.entity_id
_entity_poly.type
_entity_poly.pdbx_seq_one_letter_code
_entity_poly.pdbx_strand_id
1 'polypeptide(L)'
;MRILSLLPSATEIVYVLGLGDSLVGVSHECDYPPEVKTKPVVSTSDLSPALRSAEIHGTVNAHRHPTHSLYRIDEQLLQQIDPEVILTQELCTVCAIPVAQVREAARILAGPRRIVSLEPNNLRQILDNILTVGEVTGQEERARAVAFALQERIDKVAATASRAASHPRVFCMEWMDPPMAGGHWVPEMIRLAGGIDSVGREGEPSTVIPWTQVVEYAPEVMVVMPCGYKIERTLSEMERLSTSVGWYDFPAVRAGRVYIVDSPSFFSRPGPRTVNGLEMLAEIIHPELFSGLIPPGAAVKLEWSPERPILEQRLSERFSPLS
;
A
#
# COMPACT_ATOMS: atom_id res chain seq x y z
N MET A 1 -3.64 14.33 -25.38
CA MET A 1 -3.61 14.71 -23.94
C MET A 1 -2.26 14.31 -23.37
N ARG A 2 -1.65 15.16 -22.54
CA ARG A 2 -0.35 14.93 -21.89
C ARG A 2 -0.59 14.81 -20.38
N ILE A 3 -0.34 13.63 -19.81
CA ILE A 3 -0.64 13.31 -18.41
C ILE A 3 0.66 13.21 -17.62
N LEU A 4 0.75 13.88 -16.48
CA LEU A 4 1.77 13.71 -15.46
C LEU A 4 1.16 12.97 -14.26
N SER A 5 1.77 11.89 -13.84
CA SER A 5 1.36 11.16 -12.64
C SER A 5 2.41 11.29 -11.53
N LEU A 6 2.03 11.89 -10.42
CA LEU A 6 2.92 12.10 -9.26
C LEU A 6 2.72 11.08 -8.15
N LEU A 7 1.99 9.98 -8.43
CA LEU A 7 1.80 8.88 -7.50
C LEU A 7 1.60 7.54 -8.24
N PRO A 8 2.09 6.44 -7.67
CA PRO A 8 2.03 5.12 -8.30
C PRO A 8 0.61 4.64 -8.63
N SER A 9 -0.35 4.85 -7.72
CA SER A 9 -1.75 4.42 -7.92
C SER A 9 -2.39 5.09 -9.14
N ALA A 10 -2.17 6.40 -9.33
CA ALA A 10 -2.66 7.11 -10.51
C ALA A 10 -1.99 6.62 -11.80
N THR A 11 -0.69 6.30 -11.74
CA THR A 11 0.03 5.68 -12.86
C THR A 11 -0.64 4.37 -13.27
N GLU A 12 -0.96 3.50 -12.32
CA GLU A 12 -1.66 2.25 -12.59
C GLU A 12 -3.05 2.50 -13.20
N ILE A 13 -3.79 3.48 -12.69
CA ILE A 13 -5.10 3.87 -13.24
C ILE A 13 -4.95 4.33 -14.70
N VAL A 14 -3.97 5.19 -15.01
CA VAL A 14 -3.69 5.65 -16.38
C VAL A 14 -3.43 4.46 -17.31
N TYR A 15 -2.65 3.47 -16.87
CA TYR A 15 -2.35 2.29 -17.68
C TYR A 15 -3.56 1.38 -17.90
N VAL A 16 -4.37 1.09 -16.87
CA VAL A 16 -5.56 0.23 -17.05
C VAL A 16 -6.63 0.91 -17.93
N LEU A 17 -6.64 2.25 -17.96
CA LEU A 17 -7.47 3.02 -18.87
C LEU A 17 -6.91 3.08 -20.32
N GLY A 18 -5.74 2.47 -20.59
CA GLY A 18 -5.12 2.42 -21.91
C GLY A 18 -4.44 3.72 -22.33
N LEU A 19 -4.09 4.58 -21.37
CA LEU A 19 -3.51 5.90 -21.59
C LEU A 19 -2.00 5.94 -21.34
N GLY A 20 -1.31 4.79 -21.33
CA GLY A 20 0.12 4.70 -21.09
C GLY A 20 0.96 5.58 -22.04
N ASP A 21 0.56 5.71 -23.30
CA ASP A 21 1.23 6.57 -24.28
C ASP A 21 1.00 8.08 -24.02
N SER A 22 -0.09 8.42 -23.34
CA SER A 22 -0.40 9.79 -22.93
C SER A 22 0.39 10.22 -21.69
N LEU A 23 1.01 9.27 -20.96
CA LEU A 23 1.81 9.54 -19.77
C LEU A 23 3.17 10.10 -20.19
N VAL A 24 3.40 11.39 -19.93
CA VAL A 24 4.59 12.14 -20.32
C VAL A 24 5.62 12.28 -19.21
N GLY A 25 5.24 12.00 -17.97
CA GLY A 25 6.14 12.03 -16.82
C GLY A 25 5.51 11.34 -15.61
N VAL A 26 6.37 10.91 -14.67
CA VAL A 26 5.99 10.16 -13.47
C VAL A 26 6.79 10.60 -12.25
N SER A 27 6.35 10.20 -11.04
CA SER A 27 7.17 10.33 -9.84
C SER A 27 8.21 9.21 -9.73
N HIS A 28 9.22 9.41 -8.87
CA HIS A 28 10.27 8.43 -8.58
C HIS A 28 9.75 7.12 -7.96
N GLU A 29 8.52 7.13 -7.40
CA GLU A 29 7.87 5.97 -6.80
C GLU A 29 7.09 5.12 -7.82
N CYS A 30 6.91 5.59 -9.07
CA CYS A 30 6.14 4.88 -10.08
C CYS A 30 6.98 3.77 -10.70
N ASP A 31 6.66 2.52 -10.40
CA ASP A 31 7.42 1.33 -10.81
C ASP A 31 6.58 0.28 -11.56
N TYR A 32 5.26 0.50 -11.68
CA TYR A 32 4.35 -0.43 -12.33
C TYR A 32 3.35 0.28 -13.27
N PRO A 33 3.01 -0.32 -14.43
CA PRO A 33 3.61 -1.54 -15.00
C PRO A 33 5.08 -1.33 -15.43
N PRO A 34 5.85 -2.38 -15.80
CA PRO A 34 7.29 -2.26 -16.10
C PRO A 34 7.63 -1.19 -17.14
N GLU A 35 6.74 -0.93 -18.08
CA GLU A 35 6.88 0.08 -19.15
C GLU A 35 7.02 1.50 -18.60
N VAL A 36 6.52 1.76 -17.39
CA VAL A 36 6.61 3.08 -16.75
C VAL A 36 8.06 3.54 -16.56
N LYS A 37 8.99 2.60 -16.42
CA LYS A 37 10.42 2.89 -16.23
C LYS A 37 11.08 3.61 -17.40
N THR A 38 10.39 3.66 -18.55
CA THR A 38 10.85 4.42 -19.73
C THR A 38 10.41 5.87 -19.72
N LYS A 39 9.53 6.26 -18.77
CA LYS A 39 8.97 7.61 -18.69
C LYS A 39 9.91 8.56 -17.93
N PRO A 40 9.95 9.86 -18.29
CA PRO A 40 10.69 10.86 -17.52
C PRO A 40 10.23 10.92 -16.06
N VAL A 41 11.20 10.91 -15.13
CA VAL A 41 10.93 11.00 -13.68
C VAL A 41 11.11 12.45 -13.24
N VAL A 42 10.01 13.08 -12.82
CA VAL A 42 9.96 14.53 -12.50
C VAL A 42 10.13 14.84 -11.01
N SER A 43 10.34 13.83 -10.19
CA SER A 43 10.49 14.06 -8.74
C SER A 43 11.62 13.26 -8.15
N THR A 44 12.15 13.75 -7.02
CA THR A 44 13.13 13.05 -6.18
C THR A 44 12.69 13.09 -4.73
N SER A 45 13.19 12.15 -3.92
CA SER A 45 13.01 12.13 -2.47
C SER A 45 14.33 12.39 -1.77
N ASP A 46 14.29 13.14 -0.67
CA ASP A 46 15.43 13.35 0.21
C ASP A 46 15.57 12.21 1.26
N LEU A 47 14.63 11.25 1.27
CA LEU A 47 14.72 10.08 2.14
C LEU A 47 15.73 9.08 1.59
N SER A 48 16.73 8.74 2.39
CA SER A 48 17.67 7.67 2.03
C SER A 48 16.99 6.31 2.09
N PRO A 49 17.13 5.46 1.06
CA PRO A 49 16.59 4.09 1.08
C PRO A 49 17.26 3.18 2.13
N ALA A 50 18.38 3.61 2.74
CA ALA A 50 19.10 2.85 3.77
C ALA A 50 18.55 3.08 5.19
N LEU A 51 17.67 4.09 5.41
CA LEU A 51 17.09 4.37 6.72
C LEU A 51 16.18 3.24 7.18
N ARG A 52 16.22 2.91 8.45
CA ARG A 52 15.29 1.94 9.08
C ARG A 52 13.96 2.60 9.42
N SER A 53 12.94 1.78 9.70
CA SER A 53 11.58 2.24 10.01
C SER A 53 11.53 3.32 11.10
N ALA A 54 12.28 3.17 12.20
CA ALA A 54 12.38 4.18 13.25
C ALA A 54 12.97 5.51 12.77
N GLU A 55 14.02 5.46 11.96
CA GLU A 55 14.71 6.65 11.43
C GLU A 55 13.83 7.39 10.43
N ILE A 56 13.13 6.65 9.56
CA ILE A 56 12.15 7.23 8.62
C ILE A 56 11.04 7.91 9.41
N HIS A 57 10.47 7.24 10.42
CA HIS A 57 9.42 7.82 11.26
C HIS A 57 9.87 9.10 11.95
N GLY A 58 11.09 9.11 12.51
CA GLY A 58 11.69 10.30 13.12
C GLY A 58 11.87 11.44 12.11
N THR A 59 12.41 11.15 10.92
CA THR A 59 12.62 12.12 9.84
C THR A 59 11.30 12.71 9.36
N VAL A 60 10.30 11.89 9.11
CA VAL A 60 8.96 12.32 8.70
C VAL A 60 8.31 13.23 9.73
N ASN A 61 8.38 12.87 11.02
CA ASN A 61 7.83 13.71 12.09
C ASN A 61 8.55 15.04 12.23
N ALA A 62 9.88 15.07 12.03
CA ALA A 62 10.65 16.32 12.05
C ALA A 62 10.31 17.26 10.87
N HIS A 63 9.87 16.68 9.72
CA HIS A 63 9.52 17.43 8.51
C HIS A 63 8.02 17.72 8.36
N ARG A 64 7.19 17.44 9.37
CA ARG A 64 5.76 17.80 9.37
C ARG A 64 5.48 19.31 9.37
N HIS A 65 6.51 20.13 9.18
CA HIS A 65 6.36 21.58 9.05
C HIS A 65 5.97 21.94 7.60
N PRO A 66 5.01 22.87 7.37
CA PRO A 66 4.49 23.21 6.04
C PRO A 66 5.54 23.70 5.03
N THR A 67 6.73 24.09 5.51
CA THR A 67 7.82 24.67 4.69
C THR A 67 8.88 23.67 4.24
N HIS A 68 8.84 22.42 4.69
CA HIS A 68 9.89 21.42 4.38
C HIS A 68 9.24 20.16 3.80
N SER A 69 9.21 20.07 2.47
CA SER A 69 8.82 18.85 1.77
C SER A 69 10.00 17.87 1.68
N LEU A 70 9.73 16.59 1.89
CA LEU A 70 10.67 15.50 1.64
C LEU A 70 10.88 15.23 0.13
N TYR A 71 10.14 15.93 -0.71
CA TYR A 71 10.12 15.73 -2.15
C TYR A 71 10.44 16.99 -2.89
N ARG A 72 11.11 16.83 -4.04
CA ARG A 72 11.43 17.92 -4.96
C ARG A 72 10.86 17.59 -6.35
N ILE A 73 10.38 18.65 -7.03
CA ILE A 73 9.94 18.58 -8.42
C ILE A 73 11.03 19.21 -9.30
N ASP A 74 11.40 18.53 -10.36
CA ASP A 74 12.25 19.10 -11.41
C ASP A 74 11.41 20.04 -12.29
N GLU A 75 11.47 21.33 -11.98
CA GLU A 75 10.71 22.36 -12.67
C GLU A 75 11.12 22.51 -14.13
N GLN A 76 12.39 22.31 -14.48
CA GLN A 76 12.85 22.37 -15.86
C GLN A 76 12.26 21.24 -16.69
N LEU A 77 12.30 20.03 -16.17
CA LEU A 77 11.69 18.88 -16.81
C LEU A 77 10.17 19.03 -16.87
N LEU A 78 9.52 19.56 -15.82
CA LEU A 78 8.08 19.84 -15.80
C LEU A 78 7.70 20.80 -16.95
N GLN A 79 8.48 21.86 -17.18
CA GLN A 79 8.26 22.77 -18.31
C GLN A 79 8.43 22.08 -19.67
N GLN A 80 9.43 21.22 -19.83
CA GLN A 80 9.69 20.50 -21.08
C GLN A 80 8.57 19.50 -21.42
N ILE A 81 8.08 18.77 -20.41
CA ILE A 81 7.00 17.81 -20.62
C ILE A 81 5.63 18.45 -20.72
N ASP A 82 5.46 19.70 -20.29
CA ASP A 82 4.27 20.54 -20.41
C ASP A 82 2.94 19.77 -20.30
N PRO A 83 2.60 19.19 -19.12
CA PRO A 83 1.42 18.33 -18.96
C PRO A 83 0.12 19.15 -18.98
N GLU A 84 -0.95 18.60 -19.55
CA GLU A 84 -2.31 19.17 -19.53
C GLU A 84 -3.07 18.74 -18.25
N VAL A 85 -2.82 17.49 -17.80
CA VAL A 85 -3.41 16.89 -16.60
C VAL A 85 -2.30 16.47 -15.65
N ILE A 86 -2.42 16.82 -14.38
CA ILE A 86 -1.49 16.42 -13.30
C ILE A 86 -2.30 15.66 -12.25
N LEU A 87 -1.96 14.39 -12.04
CA LEU A 87 -2.56 13.53 -11.04
C LEU A 87 -1.68 13.51 -9.80
N THR A 88 -2.26 13.80 -8.63
CA THR A 88 -1.56 13.89 -7.33
C THR A 88 -2.45 13.41 -6.19
N GLN A 89 -1.96 13.49 -4.95
CA GLN A 89 -2.75 13.22 -3.74
C GLN A 89 -2.29 14.09 -2.57
N GLU A 90 -3.12 14.21 -1.54
CA GLU A 90 -2.81 14.88 -0.27
C GLU A 90 -2.94 13.92 0.94
N LEU A 91 -3.40 12.70 0.70
CA LEU A 91 -3.73 11.70 1.73
C LEU A 91 -2.56 11.40 2.68
N CYS A 92 -1.34 11.35 2.15
CA CYS A 92 -0.14 11.04 2.91
C CYS A 92 1.02 11.93 2.44
N THR A 93 1.49 12.82 3.31
CA THR A 93 2.63 13.69 3.02
C THR A 93 3.97 12.95 2.92
N VAL A 94 3.98 11.65 3.23
CA VAL A 94 5.15 10.76 3.15
C VAL A 94 5.18 9.95 1.87
N CYS A 95 4.00 9.66 1.29
CA CYS A 95 3.87 8.73 0.17
C CYS A 95 3.75 9.46 -1.19
N ALA A 96 3.50 10.75 -1.18
CA ALA A 96 3.40 11.56 -2.40
C ALA A 96 3.73 13.03 -2.15
N ILE A 97 3.94 13.75 -3.24
CA ILE A 97 4.21 15.19 -3.22
C ILE A 97 2.92 15.92 -2.82
N PRO A 98 2.95 16.79 -1.80
CA PRO A 98 1.77 17.55 -1.36
C PRO A 98 1.16 18.38 -2.50
N VAL A 99 -0.17 18.38 -2.62
CA VAL A 99 -0.88 19.09 -3.69
C VAL A 99 -0.56 20.59 -3.73
N ALA A 100 -0.29 21.20 -2.60
CA ALA A 100 0.12 22.61 -2.52
C ALA A 100 1.45 22.86 -3.25
N GLN A 101 2.43 21.97 -3.09
CA GLN A 101 3.71 22.02 -3.81
C GLN A 101 3.53 21.78 -5.31
N VAL A 102 2.64 20.86 -5.68
CA VAL A 102 2.31 20.60 -7.09
C VAL A 102 1.68 21.83 -7.73
N ARG A 103 0.75 22.50 -7.05
CA ARG A 103 0.13 23.75 -7.54
C ARG A 103 1.13 24.87 -7.68
N GLU A 104 2.08 25.00 -6.77
CA GLU A 104 3.15 26.00 -6.87
C GLU A 104 4.07 25.73 -8.06
N ALA A 105 4.55 24.49 -8.20
CA ALA A 105 5.37 24.09 -9.34
C ALA A 105 4.63 24.26 -10.68
N ALA A 106 3.32 24.02 -10.72
CA ALA A 106 2.52 24.18 -11.94
C ALA A 106 2.34 25.65 -12.39
N ARG A 107 2.64 26.64 -11.53
CA ARG A 107 2.56 28.08 -11.91
C ARG A 107 3.56 28.49 -12.98
N ILE A 108 4.64 27.72 -13.15
CA ILE A 108 5.65 27.98 -14.18
C ILE A 108 5.15 27.60 -15.60
N LEU A 109 4.06 26.81 -15.69
CA LEU A 109 3.50 26.34 -16.96
C LEU A 109 2.61 27.42 -17.59
N ALA A 110 2.66 27.52 -18.92
CA ALA A 110 1.84 28.47 -19.66
C ALA A 110 0.38 27.98 -19.79
N GLY A 111 -0.56 28.75 -19.22
CA GLY A 111 -1.99 28.47 -19.29
C GLY A 111 -2.50 27.54 -18.17
N PRO A 112 -3.83 27.31 -18.14
CA PRO A 112 -4.46 26.52 -17.09
C PRO A 112 -4.11 25.02 -17.19
N ARG A 113 -3.85 24.38 -16.04
CA ARG A 113 -3.63 22.92 -15.95
C ARG A 113 -4.73 22.30 -15.09
N ARG A 114 -5.13 21.09 -15.43
CA ARG A 114 -6.07 20.33 -14.60
C ARG A 114 -5.28 19.53 -13.57
N ILE A 115 -5.29 19.97 -12.31
CA ILE A 115 -4.68 19.26 -11.20
C ILE A 115 -5.77 18.49 -10.48
N VAL A 116 -5.63 17.16 -10.40
CA VAL A 116 -6.60 16.24 -9.80
C VAL A 116 -5.95 15.56 -8.60
N SER A 117 -6.51 15.76 -7.42
CA SER A 117 -6.10 15.08 -6.20
C SER A 117 -6.96 13.84 -5.98
N LEU A 118 -6.32 12.68 -5.72
CA LEU A 118 -6.96 11.39 -5.53
C LEU A 118 -6.77 10.96 -4.07
N GLU A 119 -7.83 11.02 -3.24
CA GLU A 119 -7.74 10.89 -1.78
C GLU A 119 -8.71 9.83 -1.24
N PRO A 120 -8.52 8.55 -1.60
CA PRO A 120 -9.44 7.52 -1.16
C PRO A 120 -9.12 7.06 0.26
N ASN A 121 -10.16 6.86 1.08
CA ASN A 121 -10.05 6.32 2.43
C ASN A 121 -10.62 4.90 2.56
N ASN A 122 -11.25 4.37 1.52
CA ASN A 122 -11.87 3.05 1.48
C ASN A 122 -11.84 2.48 0.05
N LEU A 123 -12.21 1.20 -0.11
CA LEU A 123 -12.20 0.52 -1.42
C LEU A 123 -13.14 1.20 -2.41
N ARG A 124 -14.31 1.64 -1.98
CA ARG A 124 -15.26 2.34 -2.87
C ARG A 124 -14.61 3.59 -3.47
N GLN A 125 -13.96 4.42 -2.66
CA GLN A 125 -13.30 5.63 -3.13
C GLN A 125 -12.09 5.34 -4.03
N ILE A 126 -11.41 4.19 -3.86
CA ILE A 126 -10.38 3.74 -4.80
C ILE A 126 -11.00 3.50 -6.19
N LEU A 127 -12.17 2.87 -6.27
CA LEU A 127 -12.88 2.69 -7.53
C LEU A 127 -13.40 4.02 -8.11
N ASP A 128 -13.88 4.92 -7.25
CA ASP A 128 -14.32 6.26 -7.66
C ASP A 128 -13.16 7.09 -8.25
N ASN A 129 -11.91 6.90 -7.78
CA ASN A 129 -10.73 7.52 -8.38
C ASN A 129 -10.48 7.05 -9.82
N ILE A 130 -10.78 5.78 -10.14
CA ILE A 130 -10.70 5.28 -11.53
C ILE A 130 -11.72 6.02 -12.41
N LEU A 131 -12.94 6.21 -11.89
CA LEU A 131 -13.99 6.96 -12.60
C LEU A 131 -13.60 8.43 -12.79
N THR A 132 -13.04 9.07 -11.76
CA THR A 132 -12.54 10.45 -11.82
C THR A 132 -11.46 10.63 -12.87
N VAL A 133 -10.46 9.72 -12.92
CA VAL A 133 -9.42 9.77 -13.95
C VAL A 133 -10.02 9.53 -15.34
N GLY A 134 -10.98 8.60 -15.46
CA GLY A 134 -11.73 8.37 -16.70
C GLY A 134 -12.43 9.63 -17.20
N GLU A 135 -13.15 10.35 -16.33
CA GLU A 135 -13.84 11.59 -16.65
C GLU A 135 -12.87 12.68 -17.13
N VAL A 136 -11.78 12.92 -16.38
CA VAL A 136 -10.84 13.99 -16.74
C VAL A 136 -10.00 13.68 -17.98
N THR A 137 -9.97 12.42 -18.42
CA THR A 137 -9.21 11.97 -19.59
C THR A 137 -10.07 11.55 -20.77
N GLY A 138 -11.42 11.63 -20.67
CA GLY A 138 -12.33 11.23 -21.73
C GLY A 138 -12.39 9.70 -21.94
N GLN A 139 -12.18 8.92 -20.87
CA GLN A 139 -12.21 7.45 -20.88
C GLN A 139 -13.30 6.88 -19.95
N GLU A 140 -14.45 7.56 -19.86
CA GLU A 140 -15.52 7.24 -18.90
C GLU A 140 -16.07 5.83 -19.08
N GLU A 141 -16.24 5.37 -20.31
CA GLU A 141 -16.78 4.04 -20.59
C GLU A 141 -15.82 2.95 -20.10
N ARG A 142 -14.53 3.11 -20.42
CA ARG A 142 -13.49 2.18 -19.97
C ARG A 142 -13.31 2.20 -18.46
N ALA A 143 -13.37 3.38 -17.84
CA ALA A 143 -13.28 3.54 -16.39
C ALA A 143 -14.44 2.82 -15.68
N ARG A 144 -15.68 2.94 -16.19
CA ARG A 144 -16.84 2.21 -15.64
C ARG A 144 -16.66 0.70 -15.79
N ALA A 145 -16.18 0.22 -16.93
CA ALA A 145 -15.93 -1.22 -17.13
C ALA A 145 -14.87 -1.76 -16.15
N VAL A 146 -13.76 -1.02 -15.97
CA VAL A 146 -12.70 -1.40 -15.03
C VAL A 146 -13.22 -1.39 -13.58
N ALA A 147 -13.88 -0.30 -13.16
CA ALA A 147 -14.42 -0.18 -11.81
C ALA A 147 -15.46 -1.27 -11.51
N PHE A 148 -16.34 -1.58 -12.48
CA PHE A 148 -17.32 -2.65 -12.36
C PHE A 148 -16.65 -4.03 -12.17
N ALA A 149 -15.68 -4.36 -13.00
CA ALA A 149 -14.98 -5.64 -12.90
C ALA A 149 -14.22 -5.79 -11.56
N LEU A 150 -13.65 -4.71 -11.03
CA LEU A 150 -13.02 -4.71 -9.72
C LEU A 150 -14.06 -4.87 -8.59
N GLN A 151 -15.22 -4.21 -8.69
CA GLN A 151 -16.31 -4.36 -7.72
C GLN A 151 -16.82 -5.80 -7.68
N GLU A 152 -17.02 -6.45 -8.83
CA GLU A 152 -17.43 -7.87 -8.87
C GLU A 152 -16.43 -8.78 -8.13
N ARG A 153 -15.12 -8.51 -8.22
CA ARG A 153 -14.10 -9.26 -7.49
C ARG A 153 -14.22 -9.03 -5.98
N ILE A 154 -14.42 -7.79 -5.53
CA ILE A 154 -14.65 -7.44 -4.12
C ILE A 154 -15.88 -8.18 -3.59
N ASP A 155 -17.00 -8.13 -4.32
CA ASP A 155 -18.26 -8.79 -3.93
C ASP A 155 -18.11 -10.31 -3.85
N LYS A 156 -17.36 -10.89 -4.77
CA LYS A 156 -17.06 -12.33 -4.77
C LYS A 156 -16.26 -12.75 -3.53
N VAL A 157 -15.25 -11.97 -3.14
CA VAL A 157 -14.50 -12.22 -1.91
C VAL A 157 -15.42 -12.16 -0.70
N ALA A 158 -16.18 -11.08 -0.55
CA ALA A 158 -17.10 -10.91 0.58
C ALA A 158 -18.15 -12.03 0.67
N ALA A 159 -18.76 -12.39 -0.46
CA ALA A 159 -19.76 -13.47 -0.52
C ALA A 159 -19.15 -14.85 -0.20
N THR A 160 -17.89 -15.10 -0.53
CA THR A 160 -17.22 -16.35 -0.21
C THR A 160 -16.80 -16.38 1.26
N ALA A 161 -16.20 -15.30 1.76
CA ALA A 161 -15.76 -15.16 3.14
C ALA A 161 -16.91 -15.22 4.16
N SER A 162 -18.13 -14.77 3.77
CA SER A 162 -19.33 -14.88 4.62
C SER A 162 -19.73 -16.32 4.97
N ARG A 163 -19.17 -17.32 4.29
CA ARG A 163 -19.39 -18.76 4.55
C ARG A 163 -18.37 -19.36 5.52
N ALA A 164 -17.40 -18.54 5.97
CA ALA A 164 -16.38 -19.01 6.90
C ALA A 164 -16.98 -19.48 8.22
N ALA A 165 -16.49 -20.60 8.74
CA ALA A 165 -16.94 -21.15 10.01
C ALA A 165 -16.38 -20.39 11.23
N SER A 166 -15.34 -19.59 11.02
CA SER A 166 -14.70 -18.77 12.07
C SER A 166 -14.19 -17.47 11.48
N HIS A 167 -14.02 -16.48 12.34
CA HIS A 167 -13.51 -15.15 11.99
C HIS A 167 -12.30 -14.84 12.88
N PRO A 168 -11.07 -15.13 12.42
CA PRO A 168 -9.88 -14.93 13.24
C PRO A 168 -9.58 -13.45 13.46
N ARG A 169 -8.93 -13.14 14.60
CA ARG A 169 -8.37 -11.83 14.86
C ARG A 169 -7.15 -11.61 13.99
N VAL A 170 -7.21 -10.59 13.12
CA VAL A 170 -6.16 -10.25 12.16
C VAL A 170 -5.52 -8.93 12.57
N PHE A 171 -4.19 -8.89 12.57
CA PHE A 171 -3.43 -7.66 12.76
C PHE A 171 -2.60 -7.39 11.51
N CYS A 172 -2.95 -6.33 10.77
CA CYS A 172 -2.14 -5.79 9.69
C CYS A 172 -1.23 -4.68 10.24
N MET A 173 0.08 -4.95 10.22
CA MET A 173 1.11 -4.02 10.70
C MET A 173 1.61 -3.18 9.55
N GLU A 174 1.17 -1.91 9.45
CA GLU A 174 1.56 -0.99 8.37
C GLU A 174 2.86 -0.24 8.61
N TRP A 175 3.40 -0.31 9.83
CA TRP A 175 4.74 0.18 10.16
C TRP A 175 5.30 -0.61 11.33
N MET A 176 6.64 -0.78 11.36
CA MET A 176 7.27 -1.68 12.32
C MET A 176 7.79 -0.97 13.56
N ASP A 177 8.29 0.27 13.43
CA ASP A 177 8.84 1.01 14.54
C ASP A 177 8.64 2.53 14.38
N PRO A 178 7.75 3.14 15.22
CA PRO A 178 6.84 2.46 16.15
C PRO A 178 5.80 1.62 15.43
N PRO A 179 5.22 0.57 16.05
CA PRO A 179 4.19 -0.23 15.39
C PRO A 179 2.95 0.61 15.08
N MET A 180 2.45 0.46 13.85
CA MET A 180 1.21 1.12 13.42
C MET A 180 0.20 0.08 12.96
N ALA A 181 -1.03 0.26 13.42
CA ALA A 181 -2.18 -0.51 12.94
C ALA A 181 -2.62 -0.02 11.56
N GLY A 182 -3.19 -0.94 10.78
CA GLY A 182 -3.79 -0.65 9.48
C GLY A 182 -4.86 0.44 9.56
N GLY A 183 -4.90 1.28 8.52
CA GLY A 183 -5.87 2.34 8.37
C GLY A 183 -6.50 2.36 6.98
N HIS A 184 -7.26 3.43 6.69
CA HIS A 184 -7.93 3.68 5.42
C HIS A 184 -8.75 2.45 4.96
N TRP A 185 -8.37 1.80 3.86
CA TRP A 185 -9.05 0.62 3.27
C TRP A 185 -8.63 -0.71 3.90
N VAL A 186 -7.53 -0.79 4.65
CA VAL A 186 -7.00 -2.06 5.14
C VAL A 186 -7.94 -2.75 6.14
N PRO A 187 -8.52 -2.08 7.15
CA PRO A 187 -9.49 -2.72 8.04
C PRO A 187 -10.77 -3.18 7.30
N GLU A 188 -11.23 -2.42 6.29
CA GLU A 188 -12.32 -2.84 5.39
C GLU A 188 -11.97 -4.13 4.65
N MET A 189 -10.73 -4.23 4.10
CA MET A 189 -10.26 -5.44 3.44
C MET A 189 -10.25 -6.64 4.39
N ILE A 190 -9.80 -6.48 5.63
CA ILE A 190 -9.82 -7.55 6.65
C ILE A 190 -11.26 -8.01 6.89
N ARG A 191 -12.19 -7.10 7.08
CA ARG A 191 -13.61 -7.42 7.31
C ARG A 191 -14.23 -8.15 6.11
N LEU A 192 -14.00 -7.66 4.89
CA LEU A 192 -14.51 -8.28 3.67
C LEU A 192 -13.89 -9.66 3.41
N ALA A 193 -12.65 -9.85 3.81
CA ALA A 193 -11.95 -11.14 3.76
C ALA A 193 -12.36 -12.10 4.91
N GLY A 194 -13.30 -11.72 5.79
CA GLY A 194 -13.83 -12.57 6.86
C GLY A 194 -13.01 -12.58 8.14
N GLY A 195 -12.05 -11.66 8.31
CA GLY A 195 -11.32 -11.46 9.56
C GLY A 195 -11.96 -10.44 10.48
N ILE A 196 -11.45 -10.36 11.72
CA ILE A 196 -11.80 -9.33 12.70
C ILE A 196 -10.58 -8.43 12.88
N ASP A 197 -10.76 -7.11 12.75
CA ASP A 197 -9.81 -6.09 13.17
C ASP A 197 -10.50 -5.14 14.16
N SER A 198 -10.01 -5.10 15.40
CA SER A 198 -10.47 -4.16 16.41
C SER A 198 -9.37 -3.19 16.85
N VAL A 199 -8.25 -3.19 16.15
CA VAL A 199 -7.09 -2.32 16.42
C VAL A 199 -6.99 -1.21 15.37
N GLY A 200 -7.18 -1.56 14.10
CA GLY A 200 -7.28 -0.62 13.00
C GLY A 200 -8.63 0.13 12.97
N ARG A 201 -8.70 1.20 12.18
CA ARG A 201 -9.91 2.01 12.02
C ARG A 201 -10.24 2.18 10.55
N GLU A 202 -11.36 1.61 10.14
CA GLU A 202 -11.85 1.69 8.76
C GLU A 202 -12.11 3.15 8.36
N GLY A 203 -11.54 3.56 7.22
CA GLY A 203 -11.71 4.91 6.68
C GLY A 203 -10.89 6.01 7.36
N GLU A 204 -10.15 5.70 8.43
CA GLU A 204 -9.28 6.65 9.14
C GLU A 204 -7.80 6.38 8.86
N PRO A 205 -6.91 7.37 9.02
CA PRO A 205 -5.48 7.16 8.87
C PRO A 205 -4.93 6.08 9.81
N SER A 206 -3.87 5.38 9.36
CA SER A 206 -3.11 4.45 10.18
C SER A 206 -2.54 5.12 11.43
N THR A 207 -2.61 4.44 12.57
CA THR A 207 -2.25 5.02 13.86
C THR A 207 -1.12 4.26 14.54
N VAL A 208 -0.22 4.99 15.18
CA VAL A 208 0.78 4.40 16.10
C VAL A 208 0.04 3.82 17.30
N ILE A 209 0.36 2.58 17.63
CA ILE A 209 -0.21 1.88 18.78
C ILE A 209 0.89 1.39 19.71
N PRO A 210 0.68 1.34 21.03
CA PRO A 210 1.62 0.71 21.93
C PRO A 210 1.68 -0.80 21.67
N TRP A 211 2.89 -1.38 21.75
CA TRP A 211 3.07 -2.83 21.57
C TRP A 211 2.21 -3.67 22.51
N THR A 212 1.96 -3.17 23.74
CA THR A 212 1.05 -3.81 24.71
C THR A 212 -0.35 -4.02 24.16
N GLN A 213 -0.85 -3.11 23.34
CA GLN A 213 -2.17 -3.26 22.70
C GLN A 213 -2.16 -4.43 21.70
N VAL A 214 -1.06 -4.65 20.97
CA VAL A 214 -0.93 -5.81 20.06
C VAL A 214 -0.90 -7.10 20.88
N VAL A 215 -0.19 -7.08 22.05
CA VAL A 215 -0.12 -8.24 22.96
C VAL A 215 -1.52 -8.56 23.52
N GLU A 216 -2.27 -7.58 23.97
CA GLU A 216 -3.63 -7.74 24.50
C GLU A 216 -4.61 -8.22 23.42
N TYR A 217 -4.46 -7.73 22.19
CA TYR A 217 -5.27 -8.15 21.06
C TYR A 217 -5.05 -9.62 20.72
N ALA A 218 -3.86 -10.14 20.92
CA ALA A 218 -3.47 -11.54 20.70
C ALA A 218 -3.89 -12.03 19.29
N PRO A 219 -3.33 -11.48 18.20
CA PRO A 219 -3.76 -11.82 16.85
C PRO A 219 -3.57 -13.30 16.52
N GLU A 220 -4.53 -13.86 15.78
CA GLU A 220 -4.49 -15.23 15.26
C GLU A 220 -3.88 -15.29 13.86
N VAL A 221 -3.87 -14.15 13.16
CA VAL A 221 -3.19 -13.92 11.89
C VAL A 221 -2.49 -12.58 11.96
N MET A 222 -1.22 -12.53 11.55
CA MET A 222 -0.47 -11.29 11.46
C MET A 222 0.05 -11.10 10.03
N VAL A 223 -0.19 -9.93 9.46
CA VAL A 223 0.32 -9.54 8.15
C VAL A 223 1.20 -8.31 8.31
N VAL A 224 2.49 -8.46 8.05
CA VAL A 224 3.48 -7.39 8.15
C VAL A 224 3.62 -6.76 6.77
N MET A 225 3.20 -5.50 6.66
CA MET A 225 3.02 -4.80 5.39
C MET A 225 3.44 -3.32 5.47
N PRO A 226 4.69 -3.02 5.89
CA PRO A 226 5.12 -1.64 6.08
C PRO A 226 5.01 -0.85 4.77
N CYS A 227 4.46 0.36 4.87
CA CYS A 227 4.25 1.23 3.72
C CYS A 227 5.58 1.48 2.96
N GLY A 228 5.56 1.21 1.65
CA GLY A 228 6.74 1.37 0.79
C GLY A 228 7.78 0.24 0.88
N TYR A 229 7.60 -0.77 1.73
CA TYR A 229 8.56 -1.86 1.90
C TYR A 229 8.17 -3.09 1.06
N LYS A 230 9.12 -3.58 0.27
CA LYS A 230 9.06 -4.90 -0.32
C LYS A 230 9.43 -5.97 0.72
N ILE A 231 9.19 -7.23 0.39
CA ILE A 231 9.39 -8.38 1.29
C ILE A 231 10.81 -8.41 1.84
N GLU A 232 11.85 -8.28 1.00
CA GLU A 232 13.26 -8.37 1.40
C GLU A 232 13.62 -7.31 2.45
N ARG A 233 13.09 -6.10 2.26
CA ARG A 233 13.33 -5.01 3.19
C ARG A 233 12.61 -5.25 4.52
N THR A 234 11.37 -5.71 4.48
CA THR A 234 10.61 -6.08 5.68
C THR A 234 11.33 -7.19 6.44
N LEU A 235 11.78 -8.24 5.74
CA LEU A 235 12.56 -9.34 6.34
C LEU A 235 13.81 -8.84 7.08
N SER A 236 14.50 -7.83 6.55
CA SER A 236 15.71 -7.28 7.19
C SER A 236 15.46 -6.61 8.55
N GLU A 237 14.21 -6.23 8.84
CA GLU A 237 13.81 -5.61 10.11
C GLU A 237 13.04 -6.56 11.04
N MET A 238 12.71 -7.79 10.62
CA MET A 238 11.92 -8.75 11.41
C MET A 238 12.59 -9.20 12.70
N GLU A 239 13.93 -9.24 12.76
CA GLU A 239 14.68 -9.61 13.98
C GLU A 239 14.31 -8.73 15.18
N ARG A 240 13.98 -7.46 14.91
CA ARG A 240 13.56 -6.52 15.95
C ARG A 240 12.21 -6.90 16.56
N LEU A 241 11.26 -7.34 15.74
CA LEU A 241 9.96 -7.80 16.23
C LEU A 241 10.11 -9.06 17.08
N SER A 242 11.04 -9.94 16.74
CA SER A 242 11.27 -11.17 17.50
C SER A 242 11.75 -10.92 18.92
N THR A 243 12.38 -9.78 19.19
CA THR A 243 12.83 -9.38 20.53
C THR A 243 11.75 -8.66 21.33
N SER A 244 10.60 -8.38 20.75
CA SER A 244 9.49 -7.71 21.41
C SER A 244 8.82 -8.64 22.44
N VAL A 245 8.43 -8.07 23.58
CA VAL A 245 7.79 -8.81 24.66
C VAL A 245 6.53 -9.52 24.17
N GLY A 246 6.39 -10.80 24.44
CA GLY A 246 5.21 -11.58 24.08
C GLY A 246 5.14 -12.02 22.61
N TRP A 247 6.16 -11.72 21.78
CA TRP A 247 6.16 -12.11 20.36
C TRP A 247 5.87 -13.60 20.15
N TYR A 248 6.58 -14.46 20.90
CA TYR A 248 6.45 -15.92 20.78
C TYR A 248 5.19 -16.47 21.44
N ASP A 249 4.46 -15.63 22.17
CA ASP A 249 3.19 -16.01 22.80
C ASP A 249 1.99 -15.75 21.88
N PHE A 250 2.15 -14.98 20.80
CA PHE A 250 1.06 -14.74 19.87
C PHE A 250 0.52 -16.03 19.26
N PRO A 251 -0.82 -16.20 19.21
CA PRO A 251 -1.43 -17.31 18.50
C PRO A 251 -0.98 -17.39 17.04
N ALA A 252 -0.84 -16.25 16.35
CA ALA A 252 -0.34 -16.17 14.99
C ALA A 252 1.06 -16.76 14.82
N VAL A 253 1.99 -16.46 15.75
CA VAL A 253 3.38 -16.96 15.70
C VAL A 253 3.40 -18.47 15.96
N ARG A 254 2.70 -18.93 16.99
CA ARG A 254 2.62 -20.35 17.35
C ARG A 254 1.97 -21.22 16.28
N ALA A 255 1.03 -20.64 15.52
CA ALA A 255 0.35 -21.32 14.41
C ALA A 255 1.08 -21.18 13.07
N GLY A 256 2.22 -20.46 13.02
CA GLY A 256 2.90 -20.14 11.76
C GLY A 256 2.03 -19.29 10.82
N ARG A 257 1.15 -18.45 11.37
CA ARG A 257 0.25 -17.57 10.60
C ARG A 257 0.73 -16.11 10.63
N VAL A 258 2.03 -15.93 10.49
CA VAL A 258 2.67 -14.62 10.27
C VAL A 258 3.11 -14.55 8.82
N TYR A 259 2.68 -13.51 8.13
CA TYR A 259 2.95 -13.29 6.72
C TYR A 259 3.62 -11.95 6.51
N ILE A 260 4.53 -11.88 5.53
CA ILE A 260 5.07 -10.64 5.00
C ILE A 260 4.62 -10.54 3.56
N VAL A 261 4.13 -9.39 3.14
CA VAL A 261 3.59 -9.17 1.79
C VAL A 261 4.31 -8.03 1.08
N ASP A 262 4.25 -8.02 -0.27
CA ASP A 262 4.69 -6.89 -1.07
C ASP A 262 3.71 -5.73 -0.90
N SER A 263 3.95 -4.92 0.14
CA SER A 263 3.06 -3.83 0.54
C SER A 263 2.90 -2.75 -0.55
N PRO A 264 3.99 -2.26 -1.21
CA PRO A 264 3.86 -1.28 -2.29
C PRO A 264 2.99 -1.74 -3.44
N SER A 265 3.02 -3.03 -3.77
CA SER A 265 2.29 -3.55 -4.91
C SER A 265 0.79 -3.72 -4.65
N PHE A 266 0.39 -4.08 -3.41
CA PHE A 266 -0.98 -4.57 -3.17
C PHE A 266 -1.73 -3.88 -2.03
N PHE A 267 -1.05 -3.13 -1.16
CA PHE A 267 -1.66 -2.61 0.07
C PHE A 267 -1.50 -1.12 0.28
N SER A 268 -0.30 -0.56 0.13
CA SER A 268 -0.02 0.84 0.47
C SER A 268 -0.30 1.85 -0.65
N ARG A 269 -0.64 1.39 -1.85
CA ARG A 269 -0.96 2.24 -3.00
C ARG A 269 -2.41 2.04 -3.40
N PRO A 270 -3.29 3.06 -3.25
CA PRO A 270 -4.73 2.92 -3.50
C PRO A 270 -5.04 2.93 -5.00
N GLY A 271 -4.76 1.84 -5.67
CA GLY A 271 -4.96 1.65 -7.10
C GLY A 271 -5.67 0.34 -7.44
N PRO A 272 -5.75 -0.02 -8.71
CA PRO A 272 -6.45 -1.25 -9.14
C PRO A 272 -5.96 -2.51 -8.45
N ARG A 273 -4.65 -2.61 -8.13
CA ARG A 273 -4.05 -3.78 -7.48
C ARG A 273 -4.41 -3.93 -5.99
N THR A 274 -5.05 -2.94 -5.37
CA THR A 274 -5.58 -3.08 -4.01
C THR A 274 -6.61 -4.21 -3.91
N VAL A 275 -7.35 -4.46 -4.99
CA VAL A 275 -8.30 -5.59 -5.05
C VAL A 275 -7.55 -6.93 -5.04
N ASN A 276 -6.36 -7.02 -5.66
CA ASN A 276 -5.50 -8.21 -5.50
C ASN A 276 -5.04 -8.37 -4.04
N GLY A 277 -4.73 -7.27 -3.34
CA GLY A 277 -4.42 -7.29 -1.91
C GLY A 277 -5.58 -7.84 -1.07
N LEU A 278 -6.84 -7.47 -1.38
CA LEU A 278 -8.01 -8.05 -0.75
C LEU A 278 -8.11 -9.56 -0.99
N GLU A 279 -7.91 -10.00 -2.21
CA GLU A 279 -7.91 -11.43 -2.58
C GLU A 279 -6.80 -12.19 -1.84
N MET A 280 -5.60 -11.60 -1.74
CA MET A 280 -4.49 -12.16 -0.95
C MET A 280 -4.86 -12.30 0.53
N LEU A 281 -5.47 -11.26 1.15
CA LEU A 281 -5.94 -11.34 2.53
C LEU A 281 -6.98 -12.44 2.71
N ALA A 282 -7.90 -12.59 1.78
CA ALA A 282 -8.91 -13.65 1.84
C ALA A 282 -8.27 -15.04 1.88
N GLU A 283 -7.27 -15.31 1.06
CA GLU A 283 -6.53 -16.58 1.08
C GLU A 283 -5.67 -16.74 2.34
N ILE A 284 -5.01 -15.68 2.81
CA ILE A 284 -4.24 -15.68 4.06
C ILE A 284 -5.14 -15.99 5.26
N ILE A 285 -6.33 -15.41 5.30
CA ILE A 285 -7.26 -15.53 6.44
C ILE A 285 -8.01 -16.86 6.38
N HIS A 286 -8.45 -17.28 5.20
CA HIS A 286 -9.28 -18.47 4.96
C HIS A 286 -8.75 -19.34 3.83
N PRO A 287 -7.57 -19.98 4.00
CA PRO A 287 -6.99 -20.83 2.96
C PRO A 287 -7.87 -22.06 2.60
N GLU A 288 -8.82 -22.40 3.46
CA GLU A 288 -9.81 -23.46 3.21
C GLU A 288 -10.92 -23.02 2.22
N LEU A 289 -11.15 -21.74 2.05
CA LEU A 289 -12.17 -21.17 1.14
C LEU A 289 -11.56 -20.57 -0.12
N PHE A 290 -10.31 -20.15 -0.06
CA PHE A 290 -9.61 -19.45 -1.13
C PHE A 290 -8.27 -20.12 -1.43
N SER A 291 -7.92 -20.20 -2.70
CA SER A 291 -6.64 -20.74 -3.15
C SER A 291 -6.21 -20.14 -4.49
N GLY A 292 -4.90 -19.93 -4.66
CA GLY A 292 -4.32 -19.44 -5.91
C GLY A 292 -4.61 -17.97 -6.20
N LEU A 293 -4.94 -17.19 -5.17
CA LEU A 293 -5.18 -15.74 -5.28
C LEU A 293 -3.92 -14.91 -4.98
N ILE A 294 -2.93 -15.51 -4.31
CA ILE A 294 -1.66 -14.86 -4.00
C ILE A 294 -0.74 -14.94 -5.21
N PRO A 295 -0.37 -13.81 -5.84
CA PRO A 295 0.56 -13.83 -6.95
C PRO A 295 1.92 -14.41 -6.53
N PRO A 296 2.63 -15.12 -7.43
CA PRO A 296 3.96 -15.64 -7.13
C PRO A 296 4.92 -14.54 -6.64
N GLY A 297 5.58 -14.78 -5.52
CA GLY A 297 6.52 -13.83 -4.90
C GLY A 297 5.86 -12.63 -4.19
N ALA A 298 4.52 -12.57 -4.08
CA ALA A 298 3.81 -11.48 -3.43
C ALA A 298 3.70 -11.61 -1.91
N ALA A 299 3.96 -12.81 -1.36
CA ALA A 299 3.95 -13.06 0.07
C ALA A 299 4.92 -14.16 0.47
N VAL A 300 5.40 -14.09 1.72
CA VAL A 300 6.13 -15.15 2.40
C VAL A 300 5.47 -15.43 3.74
N LYS A 301 5.56 -16.68 4.20
CA LYS A 301 4.95 -17.16 5.43
C LYS A 301 6.00 -17.64 6.42
N LEU A 302 5.81 -17.35 7.71
CA LEU A 302 6.66 -17.84 8.78
C LEU A 302 6.56 -19.36 8.91
N GLU A 303 7.68 -20.05 8.77
CA GLU A 303 7.81 -21.46 9.12
C GLU A 303 8.08 -21.58 10.61
N TRP A 304 7.06 -21.96 11.36
CA TRP A 304 7.16 -22.17 12.80
C TRP A 304 7.37 -23.65 13.10
N SER A 305 8.37 -23.95 13.94
CA SER A 305 8.56 -25.27 14.53
C SER A 305 8.92 -25.12 16.02
N PRO A 306 8.13 -25.71 16.92
CA PRO A 306 8.44 -25.69 18.35
C PRO A 306 9.73 -26.46 18.70
N GLU A 307 10.18 -27.37 17.83
CA GLU A 307 11.36 -28.23 18.02
C GLU A 307 12.67 -27.54 17.62
N ARG A 308 12.61 -26.41 16.92
CA ARG A 308 13.78 -25.60 16.56
C ARG A 308 13.82 -24.34 17.42
N PRO A 309 14.61 -24.33 18.52
CA PRO A 309 14.72 -23.13 19.34
C PRO A 309 15.24 -21.96 18.48
N ILE A 310 14.65 -20.81 18.71
CA ILE A 310 14.82 -19.56 17.97
C ILE A 310 16.25 -19.01 18.04
N LEU A 311 17.05 -19.51 18.96
CA LEU A 311 18.43 -19.08 19.21
C LEU A 311 19.43 -19.49 18.11
N GLU A 312 19.06 -20.38 17.18
CA GLU A 312 20.01 -20.94 16.20
C GLU A 312 19.87 -20.42 14.77
N GLN A 313 18.76 -19.76 14.42
CA GLN A 313 18.54 -19.17 13.09
C GLN A 313 17.91 -17.78 13.20
N ARG A 314 18.32 -16.87 12.31
CA ARG A 314 17.68 -15.55 12.22
C ARG A 314 16.20 -15.72 11.86
N LEU A 315 15.33 -14.89 12.44
CA LEU A 315 13.89 -14.94 12.16
C LEU A 315 13.60 -14.75 10.65
N SER A 316 14.38 -13.88 10.00
CA SER A 316 14.27 -13.63 8.55
C SER A 316 14.48 -14.87 7.67
N GLU A 317 15.29 -15.86 8.16
CA GLU A 317 15.57 -17.11 7.44
C GLU A 317 14.44 -18.14 7.57
N ARG A 318 13.42 -17.85 8.39
CA ARG A 318 12.29 -18.74 8.65
C ARG A 318 11.05 -18.45 7.82
N PHE A 319 11.16 -17.56 6.84
CA PHE A 319 10.07 -17.27 5.94
C PHE A 319 10.24 -18.00 4.61
N SER A 320 9.20 -18.71 4.18
CA SER A 320 9.14 -19.37 2.87
C SER A 320 8.13 -18.69 1.94
N PRO A 321 8.37 -18.73 0.61
CA PRO A 321 7.39 -18.27 -0.35
C PRO A 321 6.07 -19.03 -0.22
N LEU A 322 4.96 -18.34 -0.37
CA LEU A 322 3.67 -18.94 -0.61
C LEU A 322 3.57 -19.28 -2.09
N SER A 323 3.30 -20.54 -2.37
CA SER A 323 3.15 -21.11 -3.72
C SER A 323 1.68 -21.14 -4.14
#